data_8f9355ee175ab43805d5a3907715e6bb
#
_entry.id   8f9355ee175ab43805d5a3907715e6bb
#
_cell.length_a   1.000
_cell.length_b   1.000
_cell.length_c   1.000
_cell.angle_alpha   90.00
_cell.angle_beta   90.00
_cell.angle_gamma   90.00
#
_symmetry.space_group_name_H-M   'P 1'
#
loop_
_entity.id
_entity.type
_entity.pdbx_description
1 polymer ?
#
loop_
_entity_poly.entity_id
_entity_poly.type
_entity_poly.pdbx_seq_one_letter_code
_entity_poly.pdbx_strand_id
1 'polypeptide(L)'
;RGFKKDRAVENKIVVTCRYVSVLMSAILKAKGIPARSRAGFAPYFKNGISMDHWINQYFCEKENRWITFDADGFYEEAGMEIRQYDIPHEKFDWAAESWISARSGKQDGKKFLYADGKGTCGIPALARYLVYDFHALMNNELTFTFLPEFLDGRLDSLSEEELCELDGLAELLLDPDKNFRELCSIWETKRKFRVLNSPLVGSYDHGAEYEK
;
A
#
# COMPACT_ATOMS: atom_id res chain seq x y z
N ARG A 1 24.23 -2.81 -20.01
CA ARG A 1 24.64 -1.79 -18.99
C ARG A 1 23.87 -2.15 -17.72
N GLY A 2 24.56 -2.63 -16.68
CA GLY A 2 23.93 -3.00 -15.40
C GLY A 2 23.72 -1.79 -14.49
N PHE A 3 23.08 -2.02 -13.35
CA PHE A 3 22.98 -1.02 -12.29
C PHE A 3 24.38 -0.72 -11.75
N LYS A 4 24.79 0.54 -11.78
CA LYS A 4 26.03 1.00 -11.17
C LYS A 4 25.71 1.65 -9.82
N LYS A 5 26.39 1.21 -8.76
CA LYS A 5 26.19 1.71 -7.40
C LYS A 5 26.61 3.19 -7.28
N ASP A 6 27.69 3.57 -7.96
CA ASP A 6 28.32 4.90 -7.82
C ASP A 6 27.95 5.80 -9.02
N ARG A 7 26.65 6.10 -9.17
CA ARG A 7 26.21 7.14 -10.09
C ARG A 7 26.27 8.51 -9.43
N ALA A 8 26.69 9.52 -10.19
CA ALA A 8 26.57 10.90 -9.76
C ALA A 8 25.08 11.25 -9.47
N VAL A 9 24.84 12.16 -8.53
CA VAL A 9 23.49 12.47 -8.01
C VAL A 9 22.54 12.89 -9.14
N GLU A 10 23.02 13.65 -10.10
CA GLU A 10 22.28 14.09 -11.30
C GLU A 10 21.84 12.94 -12.22
N ASN A 11 22.45 11.78 -12.06
CA ASN A 11 22.12 10.55 -12.80
C ASN A 11 21.26 9.57 -11.99
N LYS A 12 20.74 10.00 -10.83
CA LYS A 12 19.84 9.24 -9.98
C LYS A 12 18.43 9.77 -10.12
N ILE A 13 17.45 8.89 -10.07
CA ILE A 13 16.04 9.24 -10.01
C ILE A 13 15.64 9.24 -8.53
N VAL A 14 15.07 10.32 -8.05
CA VAL A 14 14.42 10.36 -6.73
C VAL A 14 13.00 9.80 -6.89
N VAL A 15 12.69 8.78 -6.14
CA VAL A 15 11.38 8.12 -6.16
C VAL A 15 10.89 7.93 -4.74
N THR A 16 9.59 7.71 -4.56
CA THR A 16 8.99 7.42 -3.27
C THR A 16 8.96 5.91 -3.01
N CYS A 17 8.68 5.51 -1.76
CA CYS A 17 8.56 4.12 -1.32
C CYS A 17 7.69 3.27 -2.25
N ARG A 18 6.56 3.80 -2.73
CA ARG A 18 5.68 3.12 -3.68
C ARG A 18 6.39 2.70 -4.96
N TYR A 19 7.09 3.63 -5.60
CA TYR A 19 7.77 3.32 -6.88
C TYR A 19 8.91 2.34 -6.69
N VAL A 20 9.62 2.42 -5.55
CA VAL A 20 10.63 1.43 -5.16
C VAL A 20 9.98 0.06 -4.99
N SER A 21 8.89 -0.01 -4.24
CA SER A 21 8.17 -1.27 -3.99
C SER A 21 7.63 -1.90 -5.28
N VAL A 22 6.97 -1.12 -6.15
CA VAL A 22 6.44 -1.62 -7.43
C VAL A 22 7.57 -2.11 -8.34
N LEU A 23 8.66 -1.34 -8.48
CA LEU A 23 9.81 -1.74 -9.27
C LEU A 23 10.46 -3.02 -8.74
N MET A 24 10.62 -3.14 -7.42
CA MET A 24 11.19 -4.34 -6.80
C MET A 24 10.31 -5.56 -7.02
N SER A 25 8.99 -5.45 -6.85
CA SER A 25 8.05 -6.53 -7.16
C SER A 25 8.13 -6.95 -8.62
N ALA A 26 8.23 -6.00 -9.55
CA ALA A 26 8.38 -6.28 -10.98
C ALA A 26 9.70 -7.01 -11.29
N ILE A 27 10.81 -6.61 -10.68
CA ILE A 27 12.12 -7.27 -10.84
C ILE A 27 12.07 -8.72 -10.33
N LEU A 28 11.47 -8.95 -9.16
CA LEU A 28 11.35 -10.29 -8.59
C LEU A 28 10.47 -11.19 -9.46
N LYS A 29 9.30 -10.70 -9.90
CA LYS A 29 8.40 -11.41 -10.82
C LYS A 29 9.10 -11.75 -12.14
N ALA A 30 9.87 -10.82 -12.71
CA ALA A 30 10.65 -11.06 -13.93
C ALA A 30 11.75 -12.14 -13.75
N LYS A 31 12.15 -12.43 -12.51
CA LYS A 31 13.07 -13.53 -12.15
C LYS A 31 12.35 -14.82 -11.79
N GLY A 32 11.03 -14.89 -11.94
CA GLY A 32 10.23 -16.04 -11.58
C GLY A 32 9.96 -16.20 -10.07
N ILE A 33 10.24 -15.17 -9.27
CA ILE A 33 9.99 -15.18 -7.83
C ILE A 33 8.61 -14.57 -7.58
N PRO A 34 7.65 -15.30 -6.98
CA PRO A 34 6.37 -14.72 -6.61
C PRO A 34 6.60 -13.56 -5.65
N ALA A 35 6.11 -12.39 -6.03
CA ALA A 35 6.30 -11.16 -5.25
C ALA A 35 5.09 -10.24 -5.40
N ARG A 36 4.89 -9.39 -4.39
CA ARG A 36 3.82 -8.40 -4.37
C ARG A 36 4.24 -7.15 -3.61
N SER A 37 3.72 -6.01 -4.02
CA SER A 37 3.74 -4.78 -3.24
C SER A 37 2.63 -4.83 -2.20
N ARG A 38 2.86 -4.21 -1.05
CA ARG A 38 1.86 -4.06 0.01
C ARG A 38 1.87 -2.61 0.48
N ALA A 39 0.70 -2.10 0.81
CA ALA A 39 0.53 -0.76 1.33
C ALA A 39 0.03 -0.80 2.79
N GLY A 40 0.49 0.14 3.59
CA GLY A 40 0.12 0.26 5.00
C GLY A 40 0.83 1.43 5.65
N PHE A 41 1.25 1.26 6.89
CA PHE A 41 1.89 2.33 7.65
C PHE A 41 3.10 1.80 8.40
N ALA A 42 4.13 2.64 8.50
CA ALA A 42 5.37 2.33 9.16
C ALA A 42 5.47 3.07 10.51
N PRO A 43 5.36 2.35 11.64
CA PRO A 43 5.46 2.95 12.97
C PRO A 43 6.90 3.32 13.36
N TYR A 44 7.87 2.85 12.58
CA TYR A 44 9.29 3.00 12.88
C TYR A 44 9.91 4.31 12.40
N PHE A 45 9.21 5.14 11.62
CA PHE A 45 9.75 6.41 11.16
C PHE A 45 9.66 7.52 12.21
N LYS A 46 8.62 7.49 13.07
CA LYS A 46 8.41 8.55 14.05
C LYS A 46 7.66 8.01 15.26
N ASN A 47 8.18 8.26 16.44
CA ASN A 47 7.54 7.82 17.69
C ASN A 47 6.08 8.27 17.81
N GLY A 48 5.17 7.31 18.05
CA GLY A 48 3.76 7.55 18.27
C GLY A 48 2.93 7.87 17.02
N ILE A 49 3.56 7.93 15.84
CA ILE A 49 2.89 8.14 14.56
C ILE A 49 3.26 7.01 13.62
N SER A 50 2.28 6.47 12.94
CA SER A 50 2.48 5.48 11.89
C SER A 50 2.27 6.19 10.53
N MET A 51 3.36 6.35 9.80
CA MET A 51 3.34 7.05 8.50
C MET A 51 3.07 6.09 7.38
N ASP A 52 2.35 6.56 6.39
CA ASP A 52 2.07 5.79 5.19
C ASP A 52 3.33 5.26 4.52
N HIS A 53 3.28 4.01 4.13
CA HIS A 53 4.45 3.35 3.55
C HIS A 53 4.09 2.18 2.65
N TRP A 54 5.00 1.86 1.72
CA TRP A 54 4.91 0.72 0.82
C TRP A 54 6.10 -0.19 1.00
N ILE A 55 5.81 -1.47 1.18
CA ILE A 55 6.80 -2.53 1.35
C ILE A 55 6.57 -3.66 0.36
N ASN A 56 7.42 -4.65 0.39
CA ASN A 56 7.37 -5.80 -0.49
C ASN A 56 7.17 -7.10 0.28
N GLN A 57 6.56 -8.05 -0.38
CA GLN A 57 6.59 -9.45 0.02
C GLN A 57 7.08 -10.31 -1.14
N TYR A 58 7.91 -11.32 -0.86
CA TYR A 58 8.20 -12.40 -1.79
C TYR A 58 7.99 -13.76 -1.12
N PHE A 59 7.57 -14.75 -1.92
CA PHE A 59 7.36 -16.08 -1.38
C PHE A 59 8.68 -16.85 -1.36
N CYS A 60 9.09 -17.29 -0.18
CA CYS A 60 10.25 -18.14 0.02
C CYS A 60 9.83 -19.61 0.02
N GLU A 61 10.10 -20.32 -1.07
CA GLU A 61 9.74 -21.76 -1.19
C GLU A 61 10.41 -22.61 -0.11
N LYS A 62 11.64 -22.28 0.28
CA LYS A 62 12.39 -23.02 1.31
C LYS A 62 11.74 -22.95 2.69
N GLU A 63 11.15 -21.80 3.01
CA GLU A 63 10.51 -21.55 4.30
C GLU A 63 8.98 -21.69 4.22
N ASN A 64 8.45 -21.88 3.00
CA ASN A 64 7.02 -21.97 2.71
C ASN A 64 6.22 -20.81 3.33
N ARG A 65 6.73 -19.59 3.19
CA ARG A 65 6.10 -18.36 3.71
C ARG A 65 6.41 -17.15 2.87
N TRP A 66 5.59 -16.12 3.00
CA TRP A 66 5.92 -14.79 2.54
C TRP A 66 6.95 -14.14 3.45
N ILE A 67 8.02 -13.63 2.86
CA ILE A 67 9.00 -12.80 3.55
C ILE A 67 8.67 -11.34 3.24
N THR A 68 8.48 -10.55 4.28
CA THR A 68 8.22 -9.12 4.19
C THR A 68 9.55 -8.37 4.26
N PHE A 69 9.78 -7.47 3.32
CA PHE A 69 11.00 -6.66 3.31
C PHE A 69 10.72 -5.25 2.79
N ASP A 70 11.58 -4.33 3.17
CA ASP A 70 11.51 -2.96 2.73
C ASP A 70 12.67 -2.63 1.79
N ALA A 71 12.35 -2.38 0.54
CA ALA A 71 13.33 -2.10 -0.50
C ALA A 71 13.80 -0.63 -0.49
N ASP A 72 13.10 0.26 0.20
CA ASP A 72 13.41 1.69 0.27
C ASP A 72 14.64 2.00 1.14
N GLY A 73 14.89 1.21 2.11
CA GLY A 73 16.06 0.92 2.92
C GLY A 73 17.06 2.04 3.25
N PHE A 74 16.79 2.80 4.30
CA PHE A 74 17.77 3.66 4.97
C PHE A 74 17.81 3.40 6.50
N TYR A 75 17.31 2.26 6.93
CA TYR A 75 16.99 2.02 8.35
C TYR A 75 18.21 1.89 9.23
N GLU A 76 19.25 1.17 8.77
CA GLU A 76 20.52 1.04 9.50
C GLU A 76 21.24 2.40 9.59
N GLU A 77 21.23 3.18 8.51
CA GLU A 77 21.83 4.52 8.48
C GLU A 77 21.06 5.51 9.36
N ALA A 78 19.76 5.29 9.53
CA ALA A 78 18.89 6.07 10.42
C ALA A 78 18.91 5.60 11.87
N GLY A 79 19.69 4.57 12.21
CA GLY A 79 19.77 4.00 13.55
C GLY A 79 18.49 3.25 13.97
N MET A 80 17.68 2.80 13.01
CA MET A 80 16.47 2.04 13.28
C MET A 80 16.79 0.55 13.41
N GLU A 81 16.38 -0.05 14.53
CA GLU A 81 16.52 -1.49 14.77
C GLU A 81 15.44 -2.30 14.04
N ILE A 82 15.49 -2.31 12.71
CA ILE A 82 14.60 -3.12 11.89
C ILE A 82 15.42 -4.09 11.04
N ARG A 83 14.95 -5.34 11.00
CA ARG A 83 15.43 -6.33 10.03
C ARG A 83 14.80 -6.06 8.68
N GLN A 84 15.37 -5.15 7.92
CA GLN A 84 14.87 -4.68 6.62
C GLN A 84 14.52 -5.80 5.63
N TYR A 85 15.21 -6.94 5.69
CA TYR A 85 15.04 -8.04 4.73
C TYR A 85 14.12 -9.18 5.21
N ASP A 86 13.65 -9.11 6.44
CA ASP A 86 12.65 -10.03 7.01
C ASP A 86 11.96 -9.30 8.17
N ILE A 87 11.04 -8.41 7.80
CA ILE A 87 10.31 -7.56 8.75
C ILE A 87 9.26 -8.42 9.44
N PRO A 88 9.29 -8.54 10.78
CA PRO A 88 8.25 -9.23 11.53
C PRO A 88 6.89 -8.57 11.30
N HIS A 89 5.83 -9.37 11.25
CA HIS A 89 4.47 -8.92 10.93
C HIS A 89 4.01 -7.73 11.80
N GLU A 90 4.33 -7.80 13.09
CA GLU A 90 3.97 -6.78 14.10
C GLU A 90 4.77 -5.49 14.02
N LYS A 91 5.78 -5.43 13.15
CA LYS A 91 6.60 -4.22 12.93
C LYS A 91 6.09 -3.34 11.81
N PHE A 92 5.03 -3.74 11.13
CA PHE A 92 4.37 -2.95 10.10
C PHE A 92 2.87 -2.89 10.39
N ASP A 93 2.29 -1.71 10.36
CA ASP A 93 0.85 -1.51 10.52
C ASP A 93 0.15 -1.74 9.17
N TRP A 94 -0.31 -2.96 8.95
CA TRP A 94 -1.01 -3.38 7.73
C TRP A 94 -2.30 -2.59 7.54
N ALA A 95 -2.60 -2.20 6.31
CA ALA A 95 -3.76 -1.34 6.04
C ALA A 95 -5.08 -1.91 6.58
N ALA A 96 -5.33 -3.21 6.38
CA ALA A 96 -6.54 -3.87 6.84
C ALA A 96 -6.64 -3.94 8.37
N GLU A 97 -5.55 -4.34 9.05
CA GLU A 97 -5.50 -4.41 10.51
C GLU A 97 -5.68 -3.03 11.14
N SER A 98 -5.03 -2.03 10.55
CA SER A 98 -5.12 -0.63 10.99
C SER A 98 -6.53 -0.08 10.82
N TRP A 99 -7.18 -0.38 9.69
CA TRP A 99 -8.57 -0.03 9.43
C TRP A 99 -9.49 -0.61 10.50
N ILE A 100 -9.47 -1.93 10.67
CA ILE A 100 -10.34 -2.64 11.63
C ILE A 100 -10.08 -2.16 13.07
N SER A 101 -8.83 -1.96 13.42
CA SER A 101 -8.45 -1.49 14.76
C SER A 101 -8.97 -0.08 15.05
N ALA A 102 -8.91 0.83 14.08
CA ALA A 102 -9.45 2.18 14.21
C ALA A 102 -10.98 2.18 14.21
N ARG A 103 -11.63 1.44 13.31
CA ARG A 103 -13.10 1.33 13.23
C ARG A 103 -13.71 0.72 14.49
N SER A 104 -13.04 -0.24 15.10
CA SER A 104 -13.49 -0.85 16.37
C SER A 104 -13.13 -0.03 17.62
N GLY A 105 -12.45 1.10 17.48
CA GLY A 105 -12.02 1.93 18.60
C GLY A 105 -10.88 1.34 19.44
N LYS A 106 -10.23 0.26 18.98
CA LYS A 106 -9.06 -0.34 19.67
C LYS A 106 -7.84 0.55 19.60
N GLN A 107 -7.69 1.32 18.53
CA GLN A 107 -6.60 2.28 18.34
C GLN A 107 -7.15 3.63 17.90
N ASP A 108 -6.48 4.70 18.30
CA ASP A 108 -6.77 6.02 17.78
C ASP A 108 -6.34 6.09 16.31
N GLY A 109 -7.31 6.22 15.40
CA GLY A 109 -7.07 6.34 13.97
C GLY A 109 -6.14 7.50 13.61
N LYS A 110 -6.10 8.55 14.41
CA LYS A 110 -5.26 9.74 14.18
C LYS A 110 -3.76 9.46 14.20
N LYS A 111 -3.34 8.33 14.75
CA LYS A 111 -1.94 7.91 14.67
C LYS A 111 -1.48 7.57 13.24
N PHE A 112 -2.42 7.22 12.36
CA PHE A 112 -2.14 6.85 10.97
C PHE A 112 -2.15 8.10 10.08
N LEU A 113 -0.98 8.48 9.62
CA LEU A 113 -0.76 9.72 8.89
C LEU A 113 -0.43 9.43 7.41
N TYR A 114 -1.11 10.14 6.52
CA TYR A 114 -0.75 10.21 5.11
C TYR A 114 0.16 11.42 4.86
N ALA A 115 1.33 11.20 4.28
CA ALA A 115 2.35 12.22 4.08
C ALA A 115 2.08 13.11 2.85
N ASP A 116 0.89 13.73 2.81
CA ASP A 116 0.47 14.65 1.75
C ASP A 116 0.84 16.14 2.02
N GLY A 117 1.50 16.39 3.12
CA GLY A 117 1.81 17.75 3.58
C GLY A 117 0.61 18.53 4.15
N LYS A 118 -0.59 17.93 4.15
CA LYS A 118 -1.83 18.54 4.69
C LYS A 118 -2.21 17.99 6.05
N GLY A 119 -1.56 16.91 6.48
CA GLY A 119 -1.83 16.28 7.77
C GLY A 119 -3.04 15.32 7.75
N THR A 120 -3.39 14.80 6.58
CA THR A 120 -4.46 13.80 6.44
C THR A 120 -4.18 12.59 7.32
N CYS A 121 -5.07 12.28 8.24
CA CYS A 121 -4.94 11.16 9.18
C CYS A 121 -6.30 10.51 9.46
N GLY A 122 -6.30 9.41 10.22
CA GLY A 122 -7.53 8.71 10.60
C GLY A 122 -8.20 7.99 9.43
N ILE A 123 -9.52 7.95 9.46
CA ILE A 123 -10.33 7.25 8.45
C ILE A 123 -9.97 7.63 7.01
N PRO A 124 -9.75 8.91 6.66
CA PRO A 124 -9.32 9.28 5.31
C PRO A 124 -8.01 8.64 4.86
N ALA A 125 -7.01 8.61 5.73
CA ALA A 125 -5.72 7.97 5.43
C ALA A 125 -5.87 6.44 5.34
N LEU A 126 -6.60 5.86 6.27
CA LEU A 126 -6.84 4.42 6.36
C LEU A 126 -7.64 3.89 5.16
N ALA A 127 -8.73 4.56 4.77
CA ALA A 127 -9.53 4.18 3.60
C ALA A 127 -8.69 4.19 2.30
N ARG A 128 -7.89 5.24 2.14
CA ARG A 128 -6.95 5.35 1.02
C ARG A 128 -5.98 4.17 0.95
N TYR A 129 -5.34 3.84 2.07
CA TYR A 129 -4.34 2.79 2.11
C TYR A 129 -4.92 1.38 2.02
N LEU A 130 -6.14 1.18 2.55
CA LEU A 130 -6.89 -0.07 2.36
C LEU A 130 -7.12 -0.37 0.87
N VAL A 131 -7.57 0.65 0.13
CA VAL A 131 -7.81 0.51 -1.31
C VAL A 131 -6.50 0.38 -2.08
N TYR A 132 -5.45 1.09 -1.70
CA TYR A 132 -4.14 0.92 -2.33
C TYR A 132 -3.58 -0.49 -2.13
N ASP A 133 -3.73 -1.08 -0.95
CA ASP A 133 -3.29 -2.46 -0.69
C ASP A 133 -4.10 -3.47 -1.51
N PHE A 134 -5.42 -3.27 -1.61
CA PHE A 134 -6.29 -4.08 -2.45
C PHE A 134 -5.86 -4.02 -3.92
N HIS A 135 -5.63 -2.82 -4.46
CA HIS A 135 -5.17 -2.63 -5.84
C HIS A 135 -3.79 -3.26 -6.08
N ALA A 136 -2.87 -3.15 -5.13
CA ALA A 136 -1.55 -3.77 -5.23
C ALA A 136 -1.65 -5.30 -5.31
N LEU A 137 -2.53 -5.91 -4.52
CA LEU A 137 -2.80 -7.35 -4.56
C LEU A 137 -3.45 -7.80 -5.88
N MET A 138 -4.23 -6.92 -6.50
CA MET A 138 -4.81 -7.16 -7.84
C MET A 138 -3.85 -6.84 -8.98
N ASN A 139 -2.58 -6.56 -8.66
CA ASN A 139 -1.54 -6.19 -9.62
C ASN A 139 -1.89 -4.95 -10.46
N ASN A 140 -2.56 -4.01 -9.83
CA ASN A 140 -2.99 -2.73 -10.37
C ASN A 140 -2.64 -1.61 -9.40
N GLU A 141 -1.35 -1.37 -9.21
CA GLU A 141 -0.86 -0.38 -8.27
C GLU A 141 -1.19 1.04 -8.76
N LEU A 142 -1.93 1.76 -7.93
CA LEU A 142 -2.35 3.13 -8.21
C LEU A 142 -1.25 4.14 -7.87
N THR A 143 -1.23 5.26 -8.56
CA THR A 143 -0.42 6.42 -8.14
C THR A 143 -1.07 7.16 -6.96
N PHE A 144 -0.33 8.03 -6.28
CA PHE A 144 -0.79 8.71 -5.06
C PHE A 144 -2.04 9.57 -5.21
N THR A 145 -2.34 10.01 -6.43
CA THR A 145 -3.45 10.91 -6.72
C THR A 145 -4.73 10.22 -7.11
N PHE A 146 -4.66 8.92 -7.42
CA PHE A 146 -5.83 8.20 -7.93
C PHE A 146 -6.49 7.37 -6.84
N LEU A 147 -7.80 7.52 -6.77
CA LEU A 147 -8.69 6.72 -5.93
C LEU A 147 -9.91 6.32 -6.75
N PRO A 148 -10.60 5.24 -6.41
CA PRO A 148 -11.93 4.97 -6.94
C PRO A 148 -12.88 6.15 -6.74
N GLU A 149 -13.80 6.38 -7.67
CA GLU A 149 -14.68 7.54 -7.69
C GLU A 149 -15.45 7.76 -6.38
N PHE A 150 -15.90 6.67 -5.74
CA PHE A 150 -16.65 6.79 -4.49
C PHE A 150 -15.82 7.29 -3.29
N LEU A 151 -14.48 7.26 -3.41
CA LEU A 151 -13.55 7.77 -2.39
C LEU A 151 -12.94 9.13 -2.80
N ASP A 152 -12.85 9.41 -4.10
CA ASP A 152 -12.13 10.57 -4.58
C ASP A 152 -12.84 11.88 -4.20
N GLY A 153 -12.12 12.74 -3.49
CA GLY A 153 -12.66 13.97 -2.91
C GLY A 153 -13.69 13.78 -1.79
N ARG A 154 -13.92 12.54 -1.31
CA ARG A 154 -15.00 12.20 -0.38
C ARG A 154 -14.56 11.49 0.89
N LEU A 155 -13.27 11.28 1.09
CA LEU A 155 -12.73 10.50 2.21
C LEU A 155 -13.17 10.98 3.61
N ASP A 156 -13.51 12.26 3.76
CA ASP A 156 -14.01 12.83 5.01
C ASP A 156 -15.54 12.75 5.16
N SER A 157 -16.24 12.22 4.14
CA SER A 157 -17.71 12.24 4.07
C SER A 157 -18.31 10.91 3.62
N LEU A 158 -17.63 9.81 3.91
CA LEU A 158 -18.14 8.47 3.61
C LEU A 158 -19.39 8.16 4.42
N SER A 159 -20.38 7.59 3.76
CA SER A 159 -21.58 7.09 4.44
C SER A 159 -21.27 5.83 5.24
N GLU A 160 -22.14 5.50 6.20
CA GLU A 160 -21.97 4.26 6.98
C GLU A 160 -22.05 3.01 6.10
N GLU A 161 -22.81 3.04 5.01
CA GLU A 161 -22.87 1.96 4.04
C GLU A 161 -21.49 1.78 3.34
N GLU A 162 -20.87 2.88 2.90
CA GLU A 162 -19.54 2.87 2.29
C GLU A 162 -18.47 2.41 3.28
N LEU A 163 -18.57 2.83 4.54
CA LEU A 163 -17.68 2.37 5.60
C LEU A 163 -17.84 0.87 5.86
N CYS A 164 -19.07 0.34 5.91
CA CYS A 164 -19.32 -1.11 6.05
C CYS A 164 -18.79 -1.91 4.86
N GLU A 165 -18.84 -1.38 3.64
CA GLU A 165 -18.23 -2.05 2.49
C GLU A 165 -16.70 -2.12 2.59
N LEU A 166 -16.08 -1.06 3.10
CA LEU A 166 -14.64 -1.04 3.38
C LEU A 166 -14.30 -1.97 4.56
N ASP A 167 -15.15 -2.08 5.57
CA ASP A 167 -15.01 -3.06 6.67
C ASP A 167 -14.95 -4.49 6.08
N GLY A 168 -15.90 -4.83 5.19
CA GLY A 168 -15.92 -6.14 4.53
C GLY A 168 -14.69 -6.40 3.64
N LEU A 169 -14.19 -5.39 2.95
CA LEU A 169 -12.95 -5.50 2.19
C LEU A 169 -11.75 -5.71 3.12
N ALA A 170 -11.69 -4.98 4.24
CA ALA A 170 -10.62 -5.11 5.20
C ALA A 170 -10.56 -6.51 5.83
N GLU A 171 -11.71 -7.10 6.17
CA GLU A 171 -11.78 -8.47 6.68
C GLU A 171 -11.16 -9.50 5.72
N LEU A 172 -11.40 -9.36 4.43
CA LEU A 172 -10.78 -10.24 3.44
C LEU A 172 -9.26 -10.01 3.31
N LEU A 173 -8.83 -8.76 3.44
CA LEU A 173 -7.43 -8.37 3.34
C LEU A 173 -6.58 -8.74 4.57
N LEU A 174 -7.19 -9.18 5.68
CA LEU A 174 -6.46 -9.73 6.83
C LEU A 174 -5.69 -11.00 6.46
N ASP A 175 -6.26 -11.83 5.59
CA ASP A 175 -5.60 -13.03 5.06
C ASP A 175 -5.84 -13.10 3.54
N PRO A 176 -5.07 -12.31 2.77
CA PRO A 176 -5.32 -12.18 1.33
C PRO A 176 -5.03 -13.47 0.55
N ASP A 177 -4.21 -14.37 1.06
CA ASP A 177 -3.91 -15.62 0.38
C ASP A 177 -5.08 -16.60 0.52
N LYS A 178 -5.65 -16.70 1.71
CA LYS A 178 -6.84 -17.51 1.97
C LYS A 178 -8.07 -16.99 1.23
N ASN A 179 -8.24 -15.67 1.21
CA ASN A 179 -9.43 -14.99 0.66
C ASN A 179 -9.22 -14.50 -0.78
N PHE A 180 -8.18 -15.00 -1.49
CA PHE A 180 -7.81 -14.46 -2.80
C PHE A 180 -8.93 -14.58 -3.83
N ARG A 181 -9.69 -15.68 -3.81
CA ARG A 181 -10.82 -15.89 -4.72
C ARG A 181 -11.92 -14.85 -4.50
N GLU A 182 -12.24 -14.53 -3.25
CA GLU A 182 -13.23 -13.53 -2.87
C GLU A 182 -12.77 -12.13 -3.26
N LEU A 183 -11.49 -11.82 -3.05
CA LEU A 183 -10.89 -10.56 -3.49
C LEU A 183 -10.95 -10.41 -5.01
N CYS A 184 -10.64 -11.46 -5.77
CA CYS A 184 -10.82 -11.47 -7.24
C CYS A 184 -12.28 -11.27 -7.64
N SER A 185 -13.22 -11.89 -6.94
CA SER A 185 -14.65 -11.70 -7.19
C SER A 185 -15.10 -10.26 -6.96
N ILE A 186 -14.62 -9.61 -5.88
CA ILE A 186 -14.87 -8.18 -5.65
C ILE A 186 -14.27 -7.36 -6.79
N TRP A 187 -13.04 -7.66 -7.18
CA TRP A 187 -12.36 -6.96 -8.28
C TRP A 187 -13.14 -7.04 -9.59
N GLU A 188 -13.70 -8.18 -9.91
CA GLU A 188 -14.44 -8.41 -11.15
C GLU A 188 -15.85 -7.82 -11.12
N THR A 189 -16.54 -7.89 -9.97
CA THR A 189 -17.97 -7.60 -9.88
C THR A 189 -18.31 -6.23 -9.31
N LYS A 190 -17.47 -5.70 -8.40
CA LYS A 190 -17.70 -4.40 -7.76
C LYS A 190 -16.85 -3.31 -8.42
N ARG A 191 -17.29 -2.85 -9.59
CA ARG A 191 -16.56 -1.86 -10.41
C ARG A 191 -16.19 -0.60 -9.63
N LYS A 192 -17.00 -0.18 -8.67
CA LYS A 192 -16.76 1.02 -7.87
C LYS A 192 -15.44 1.00 -7.08
N PHE A 193 -14.87 -0.18 -6.80
CA PHE A 193 -13.57 -0.29 -6.15
C PHE A 193 -12.38 -0.13 -7.10
N ARG A 194 -12.63 -0.04 -8.40
CA ARG A 194 -11.55 0.03 -9.39
C ARG A 194 -11.35 1.45 -9.92
N VAL A 195 -10.11 1.77 -10.16
CA VAL A 195 -9.71 2.86 -11.04
C VAL A 195 -9.27 2.22 -12.34
N LEU A 196 -10.06 2.41 -13.39
CA LEU A 196 -9.68 1.95 -14.72
C LEU A 196 -8.76 2.95 -15.38
N ASN A 197 -7.88 2.39 -16.20
CA ASN A 197 -7.00 3.21 -17.01
C ASN A 197 -6.29 4.27 -16.17
N SER A 198 -5.87 3.86 -14.97
CA SER A 198 -4.88 4.63 -14.24
C SER A 198 -3.82 5.00 -15.26
N PRO A 199 -3.76 6.25 -15.70
CA PRO A 199 -3.00 6.59 -16.87
C PRO A 199 -1.53 6.42 -16.54
N LEU A 200 -0.95 5.36 -17.06
CA LEU A 200 0.50 5.34 -17.31
C LEU A 200 0.88 6.47 -18.28
N VAL A 201 -0.11 7.14 -18.83
CA VAL A 201 0.01 8.12 -19.92
C VAL A 201 -0.91 9.30 -19.63
N GLY A 202 -0.80 9.94 -18.54
CA GLY A 202 -1.53 11.16 -18.31
C GLY A 202 -0.60 12.16 -17.66
N SER A 203 -0.68 13.38 -18.06
CA SER A 203 -0.19 14.46 -17.26
C SER A 203 -0.84 14.37 -15.87
N TYR A 204 -0.15 14.74 -14.85
CA TYR A 204 -0.64 14.81 -13.47
C TYR A 204 -1.91 15.66 -13.30
N ASP A 205 -2.34 16.33 -14.38
CA ASP A 205 -3.46 17.26 -14.40
C ASP A 205 -4.78 16.63 -14.86
N HIS A 206 -4.76 15.38 -15.29
CA HIS A 206 -5.98 14.68 -15.68
C HIS A 206 -6.38 13.71 -14.58
N GLY A 207 -7.59 13.88 -14.10
CA GLY A 207 -8.20 12.96 -13.14
C GLY A 207 -8.19 11.52 -13.64
N ALA A 208 -8.33 10.58 -12.73
CA ALA A 208 -8.49 9.18 -13.09
C ALA A 208 -9.76 9.00 -13.95
N GLU A 209 -9.69 8.11 -14.93
CA GLU A 209 -10.89 7.63 -15.61
C GLU A 209 -11.52 6.52 -14.75
N TYR A 210 -12.81 6.63 -14.53
CA TYR A 210 -13.58 5.68 -13.74
C TYR A 210 -14.48 4.85 -14.67
N GLU A 211 -14.65 3.59 -14.32
CA GLU A 211 -15.71 2.78 -14.95
C GLU A 211 -17.07 3.31 -14.51
N LYS A 212 -17.96 3.52 -15.50
CA LYS A 212 -19.35 3.89 -15.25
C LYS A 212 -20.24 2.66 -15.18
#